data_3ede69135833c55cc34eb8c437603e82
#
_entry.id   3ede69135833c55cc34eb8c437603e82
#
_cell.length_a   1.000
_cell.length_b   1.000
_cell.length_c   1.000
_cell.angle_alpha   90.00
_cell.angle_beta   90.00
_cell.angle_gamma   90.00
#
_symmetry.space_group_name_H-M   'P 1'
#
loop_
_entity.id
_entity.type
_entity.pdbx_description
1 polymer ?
#
loop_
_entity_poly.entity_id
_entity_poly.type
_entity_poly.pdbx_seq_one_letter_code
_entity_poly.pdbx_strand_id
1 'polypeptide(L)'
;RQPHITNKTITQGMATYYGKKYKMLELRHRAKEILLSVRIAAKSKELGKPAMEKPACIAMVDGNAFHGGMCDRFKGIISLYAYCKYRGIPFRIRYTYPFKLEDYLQPAVYDWTLKKGEYTDNPIYARVLYMRGEHFATRLLDLKMKKQVHFYSNRDLLNHVNEAYAKENGSNKPFDWGDLFCELFKPGKELQSRMNAIKKSIGGDYYAAVFRFQNLLG
;
A
#
# COMPACT_ATOMS: atom_id res chain seq x y z
N ARG A 1 8.82 -25.44 50.25
CA ARG A 1 7.52 -25.17 49.56
C ARG A 1 7.84 -24.49 48.23
N GLN A 2 7.70 -25.21 47.12
CA GLN A 2 7.79 -24.61 45.79
C GLN A 2 6.48 -23.88 45.50
N PRO A 3 6.51 -22.68 44.90
CA PRO A 3 5.31 -21.96 44.56
C PRO A 3 4.58 -22.68 43.39
N HIS A 4 3.31 -23.03 43.60
CA HIS A 4 2.44 -23.57 42.57
C HIS A 4 2.22 -22.47 41.51
N ILE A 5 2.96 -22.53 40.40
CA ILE A 5 2.70 -21.65 39.23
C ILE A 5 1.51 -22.25 38.49
N THR A 6 0.36 -21.60 38.57
CA THR A 6 -0.84 -22.03 37.87
C THR A 6 -0.77 -21.65 36.38
N ASN A 7 -1.35 -22.49 35.50
CA ASN A 7 -1.43 -22.22 34.05
C ASN A 7 -1.98 -20.81 33.71
N LYS A 8 -2.84 -20.27 34.57
CA LYS A 8 -3.40 -18.92 34.47
C LYS A 8 -2.35 -17.82 34.61
N THR A 9 -1.36 -17.99 35.49
CA THR A 9 -0.26 -17.03 35.70
C THR A 9 0.71 -17.02 34.53
N ILE A 10 0.96 -18.18 33.89
CA ILE A 10 1.81 -18.31 32.69
C ILE A 10 1.13 -17.61 31.52
N THR A 11 -0.17 -17.83 31.31
CA THR A 11 -0.93 -17.22 30.20
C THR A 11 -1.00 -15.70 30.33
N GLN A 12 -1.22 -15.16 31.53
CA GLN A 12 -1.19 -13.71 31.79
C GLN A 12 0.20 -13.10 31.59
N GLY A 13 1.25 -13.79 32.03
CA GLY A 13 2.64 -13.35 31.84
C GLY A 13 3.03 -13.31 30.36
N MET A 14 2.64 -14.30 29.57
CA MET A 14 2.85 -14.34 28.13
C MET A 14 2.07 -13.23 27.41
N ALA A 15 0.81 -13.02 27.74
CA ALA A 15 0.00 -11.95 27.14
C ALA A 15 0.60 -10.55 27.43
N THR A 16 1.12 -10.33 28.65
CA THR A 16 1.80 -9.09 29.02
C THR A 16 3.14 -8.92 28.31
N TYR A 17 3.91 -9.99 28.14
CA TYR A 17 5.18 -9.98 27.40
C TYR A 17 4.98 -9.69 25.93
N TYR A 18 4.04 -10.37 25.26
CA TYR A 18 3.70 -10.13 23.87
C TYR A 18 3.15 -8.72 23.66
N GLY A 19 2.31 -8.23 24.60
CA GLY A 19 1.81 -6.85 24.55
C GLY A 19 2.92 -5.80 24.65
N LYS A 20 3.92 -5.99 25.54
CA LYS A 20 5.10 -5.09 25.64
C LYS A 20 5.96 -5.15 24.38
N LYS A 21 6.21 -6.33 23.84
CA LYS A 21 6.99 -6.54 22.60
C LYS A 21 6.30 -5.87 21.41
N TYR A 22 4.98 -5.99 21.30
CA TYR A 22 4.18 -5.37 20.27
C TYR A 22 4.22 -3.84 20.35
N LYS A 23 4.02 -3.26 21.54
CA LYS A 23 4.15 -1.81 21.77
C LYS A 23 5.52 -1.28 21.39
N MET A 24 6.59 -1.99 21.74
CA MET A 24 7.95 -1.59 21.38
C MET A 24 8.20 -1.63 19.86
N LEU A 25 7.67 -2.64 19.18
CA LEU A 25 7.71 -2.72 17.71
C LEU A 25 6.94 -1.56 17.07
N GLU A 26 5.77 -1.24 17.58
CA GLU A 26 4.97 -0.12 17.10
C GLU A 26 5.69 1.22 17.27
N LEU A 27 6.30 1.48 18.43
CA LEU A 27 7.10 2.67 18.68
C LEU A 27 8.29 2.79 17.72
N ARG A 28 9.01 1.68 17.48
CA ARG A 28 10.10 1.64 16.49
C ARG A 28 9.62 1.95 15.07
N HIS A 29 8.45 1.45 14.70
CA HIS A 29 7.86 1.77 13.39
C HIS A 29 7.47 3.24 13.28
N ARG A 30 6.82 3.80 14.29
CA ARG A 30 6.48 5.23 14.33
C ARG A 30 7.72 6.11 14.25
N ALA A 31 8.79 5.77 14.97
CA ALA A 31 10.06 6.49 14.88
C ALA A 31 10.65 6.46 13.46
N LYS A 32 10.59 5.31 12.78
CA LYS A 32 11.03 5.17 11.39
C LYS A 32 10.17 6.00 10.42
N GLU A 33 8.88 6.07 10.64
CA GLU A 33 7.96 6.88 9.83
C GLU A 33 8.25 8.37 9.97
N ILE A 34 8.50 8.83 11.20
CA ILE A 34 8.88 10.23 11.46
C ILE A 34 10.22 10.52 10.79
N LEU A 35 11.23 9.68 10.97
CA LEU A 35 12.54 9.84 10.37
C LEU A 35 12.46 9.86 8.84
N LEU A 36 11.67 8.96 8.25
CA LEU A 36 11.44 8.92 6.81
C LEU A 36 10.75 10.20 6.32
N SER A 37 9.72 10.68 7.04
CA SER A 37 9.02 11.92 6.74
C SER A 37 9.96 13.13 6.75
N VAL A 38 10.79 13.26 7.79
CA VAL A 38 11.79 14.34 7.88
C VAL A 38 12.83 14.25 6.77
N ARG A 39 13.33 13.03 6.49
CA ARG A 39 14.31 12.81 5.41
C ARG A 39 13.76 13.17 4.03
N ILE A 40 12.50 12.86 3.76
CA ILE A 40 11.81 13.21 2.52
C ILE A 40 11.66 14.74 2.45
N ALA A 41 11.13 15.36 3.50
CA ALA A 41 10.93 16.81 3.56
C ALA A 41 12.24 17.60 3.35
N ALA A 42 13.35 17.14 3.95
CA ALA A 42 14.65 17.78 3.79
C ALA A 42 15.19 17.79 2.36
N LYS A 43 14.71 16.87 1.49
CA LYS A 43 15.11 16.77 0.09
C LYS A 43 14.08 17.33 -0.89
N SER A 44 12.87 17.59 -0.41
CA SER A 44 11.75 17.97 -1.25
C SER A 44 11.70 19.46 -1.54
N LYS A 45 11.20 19.79 -2.72
CA LYS A 45 10.77 21.14 -3.09
C LYS A 45 9.25 21.32 -2.97
N GLU A 46 8.52 20.26 -2.66
CA GLU A 46 7.05 20.23 -2.60
C GLU A 46 6.56 20.34 -1.15
N LEU A 47 6.87 21.46 -0.50
CA LEU A 47 6.57 21.71 0.93
C LEU A 47 5.33 22.60 1.15
N GLY A 48 4.65 22.98 0.09
CA GLY A 48 3.43 23.80 0.15
C GLY A 48 2.25 23.07 0.80
N LYS A 49 1.19 23.82 1.09
CA LYS A 49 -0.11 23.24 1.46
C LYS A 49 -0.72 22.53 0.24
N PRO A 50 -1.22 21.28 0.37
CA PRO A 50 -1.83 20.59 -0.76
C PRO A 50 -3.16 21.28 -1.15
N ALA A 51 -3.39 21.38 -2.46
CA ALA A 51 -4.60 22.00 -3.04
C ALA A 51 -5.76 20.97 -3.12
N MET A 52 -6.00 20.24 -2.05
CA MET A 52 -7.10 19.27 -1.97
C MET A 52 -8.04 19.65 -0.83
N GLU A 53 -9.35 19.62 -1.09
CA GLU A 53 -10.36 19.87 -0.05
C GLU A 53 -10.31 18.83 1.08
N LYS A 54 -10.11 17.55 0.72
CA LYS A 54 -10.01 16.44 1.67
C LYS A 54 -8.62 15.80 1.58
N PRO A 55 -8.02 15.44 2.72
CA PRO A 55 -6.76 14.71 2.71
C PRO A 55 -6.88 13.41 1.92
N ALA A 56 -5.90 13.11 1.07
CA ALA A 56 -5.83 11.88 0.30
C ALA A 56 -4.89 10.86 0.93
N CYS A 57 -5.15 9.58 0.66
CA CYS A 57 -4.15 8.53 0.78
C CYS A 57 -3.39 8.40 -0.54
N ILE A 58 -2.08 8.47 -0.48
CA ILE A 58 -1.19 8.37 -1.64
C ILE A 58 -0.35 7.11 -1.52
N ALA A 59 -0.53 6.16 -2.44
CA ALA A 59 0.35 5.00 -2.54
C ALA A 59 1.71 5.46 -3.09
N MET A 60 2.78 5.19 -2.33
CA MET A 60 4.12 5.70 -2.60
C MET A 60 5.06 4.61 -3.12
N VAL A 61 5.61 4.80 -4.31
CA VAL A 61 6.69 4.00 -4.89
C VAL A 61 7.72 4.96 -5.48
N ASP A 62 8.59 5.51 -4.65
CA ASP A 62 9.47 6.64 -4.99
C ASP A 62 10.96 6.39 -4.71
N GLY A 63 11.32 5.17 -4.29
CA GLY A 63 12.69 4.81 -3.93
C GLY A 63 13.14 5.24 -2.52
N ASN A 64 12.32 5.98 -1.77
CA ASN A 64 12.67 6.39 -0.40
C ASN A 64 12.54 5.26 0.62
N ALA A 65 11.78 4.21 0.29
CA ALA A 65 11.62 3.01 1.11
C ALA A 65 11.79 1.75 0.26
N PHE A 66 11.91 0.59 0.91
CA PHE A 66 11.95 -0.69 0.21
C PHE A 66 10.56 -1.05 -0.35
N HIS A 67 10.49 -1.29 -1.65
CA HIS A 67 9.23 -1.53 -2.36
C HIS A 67 9.00 -2.97 -2.82
N GLY A 68 10.00 -3.85 -2.75
CA GLY A 68 9.89 -5.22 -3.26
C GLY A 68 9.79 -5.31 -4.79
N GLY A 69 9.33 -6.44 -5.29
CA GLY A 69 9.06 -6.67 -6.70
C GLY A 69 7.83 -5.92 -7.22
N MET A 70 7.62 -5.92 -8.53
CA MET A 70 6.50 -5.20 -9.15
C MET A 70 5.14 -5.69 -8.64
N CYS A 71 4.93 -7.01 -8.59
CA CYS A 71 3.67 -7.57 -8.06
C CYS A 71 3.42 -7.18 -6.60
N ASP A 72 4.47 -7.15 -5.76
CA ASP A 72 4.33 -6.75 -4.36
C ASP A 72 3.94 -5.28 -4.23
N ARG A 73 4.43 -4.41 -5.11
CA ARG A 73 4.03 -3.00 -5.15
C ARG A 73 2.55 -2.86 -5.45
N PHE A 74 2.05 -3.61 -6.44
CA PHE A 74 0.62 -3.62 -6.75
C PHE A 74 -0.23 -4.18 -5.61
N LYS A 75 0.24 -5.20 -4.87
CA LYS A 75 -0.46 -5.67 -3.66
C LYS A 75 -0.71 -4.53 -2.67
N GLY A 76 0.31 -3.73 -2.38
CA GLY A 76 0.18 -2.56 -1.51
C GLY A 76 -0.76 -1.49 -2.05
N ILE A 77 -0.66 -1.18 -3.35
CA ILE A 77 -1.50 -0.19 -4.04
C ILE A 77 -2.97 -0.61 -4.01
N ILE A 78 -3.29 -1.85 -4.41
CA ILE A 78 -4.65 -2.39 -4.48
C ILE A 78 -5.28 -2.46 -3.09
N SER A 79 -4.53 -2.91 -2.09
CA SER A 79 -5.01 -2.97 -0.70
C SER A 79 -5.37 -1.60 -0.16
N LEU A 80 -4.53 -0.59 -0.43
CA LEU A 80 -4.83 0.79 -0.05
C LEU A 80 -6.03 1.35 -0.80
N TYR A 81 -6.14 1.06 -2.09
CA TYR A 81 -7.28 1.50 -2.90
C TYR A 81 -8.59 0.90 -2.40
N ALA A 82 -8.63 -0.42 -2.12
CA ALA A 82 -9.80 -1.07 -1.53
C ALA A 82 -10.25 -0.38 -0.24
N TYR A 83 -9.29 -0.09 0.66
CA TYR A 83 -9.57 0.63 1.89
C TYR A 83 -10.12 2.04 1.64
N CYS A 84 -9.50 2.80 0.73
CA CYS A 84 -9.95 4.15 0.39
C CYS A 84 -11.34 4.15 -0.22
N LYS A 85 -11.63 3.20 -1.13
CA LYS A 85 -12.95 3.01 -1.74
C LYS A 85 -14.00 2.70 -0.69
N TYR A 86 -13.70 1.79 0.23
CA TYR A 86 -14.56 1.43 1.35
C TYR A 86 -14.87 2.63 2.26
N ARG A 87 -13.88 3.47 2.55
CA ARG A 87 -14.02 4.61 3.47
C ARG A 87 -14.39 5.93 2.77
N GLY A 88 -14.55 5.96 1.45
CA GLY A 88 -14.81 7.20 0.71
C GLY A 88 -13.66 8.21 0.80
N ILE A 89 -12.42 7.74 0.92
CA ILE A 89 -11.21 8.55 1.04
C ILE A 89 -10.63 8.79 -0.36
N PRO A 90 -10.24 10.04 -0.73
CA PRO A 90 -9.54 10.29 -1.98
C PRO A 90 -8.24 9.47 -2.05
N PHE A 91 -8.04 8.78 -3.17
CA PHE A 91 -6.87 7.93 -3.41
C PHE A 91 -6.05 8.47 -4.57
N ARG A 92 -4.71 8.41 -4.46
CA ARG A 92 -3.77 8.76 -5.52
C ARG A 92 -2.59 7.80 -5.51
N ILE A 93 -1.83 7.78 -6.60
CA ILE A 93 -0.60 7.01 -6.74
C ILE A 93 0.53 7.96 -7.10
N ARG A 94 1.65 7.87 -6.38
CA ARG A 94 2.94 8.45 -6.75
C ARG A 94 3.93 7.32 -6.97
N TYR A 95 4.07 6.91 -8.22
CA TYR A 95 4.97 5.83 -8.61
C TYR A 95 6.03 6.40 -9.56
N THR A 96 7.22 6.70 -9.01
CA THR A 96 8.31 7.38 -9.73
C THR A 96 9.61 6.57 -9.75
N TYR A 97 9.63 5.38 -9.14
CA TYR A 97 10.81 4.53 -9.07
C TYR A 97 10.46 3.05 -9.33
N PRO A 98 11.22 2.34 -10.19
CA PRO A 98 12.37 2.77 -10.99
C PRO A 98 11.98 3.51 -12.29
N PHE A 99 10.70 3.65 -12.56
CA PHE A 99 10.11 4.34 -13.72
C PHE A 99 8.83 5.06 -13.29
N LYS A 100 8.30 5.90 -14.15
CA LYS A 100 6.98 6.50 -13.92
C LYS A 100 5.91 5.52 -14.37
N LEU A 101 4.91 5.25 -13.50
CA LEU A 101 3.84 4.31 -13.81
C LEU A 101 3.00 4.79 -15.01
N GLU A 102 2.80 6.09 -15.12
CA GLU A 102 2.03 6.74 -16.17
C GLU A 102 2.60 6.51 -17.57
N ASP A 103 3.89 6.16 -17.69
CA ASP A 103 4.52 5.81 -18.97
C ASP A 103 3.98 4.47 -19.52
N TYR A 104 3.46 3.61 -18.66
CA TYR A 104 3.00 2.26 -19.02
C TYR A 104 1.51 2.05 -18.79
N LEU A 105 0.97 2.57 -17.68
CA LEU A 105 -0.41 2.40 -17.28
C LEU A 105 -1.11 3.75 -17.15
N GLN A 106 -2.38 3.77 -17.51
CA GLN A 106 -3.24 4.94 -17.42
C GLN A 106 -4.46 4.63 -16.54
N PRO A 107 -5.11 5.66 -15.96
CA PRO A 107 -6.40 5.49 -15.29
C PRO A 107 -7.41 4.80 -16.20
N ALA A 108 -8.10 3.77 -15.66
CA ALA A 108 -9.18 3.11 -16.38
C ALA A 108 -10.53 3.74 -16.03
N VAL A 109 -11.04 3.46 -14.83
CA VAL A 109 -12.31 4.00 -14.32
C VAL A 109 -12.04 5.06 -13.26
N TYR A 110 -11.11 4.78 -12.33
CA TYR A 110 -10.76 5.71 -11.26
C TYR A 110 -9.50 6.52 -11.61
N ASP A 111 -9.57 7.86 -11.57
CA ASP A 111 -8.40 8.73 -11.79
C ASP A 111 -7.53 8.81 -10.53
N TRP A 112 -6.47 7.99 -10.53
CA TRP A 112 -5.48 7.92 -9.46
C TRP A 112 -4.29 8.87 -9.65
N THR A 113 -4.27 9.66 -10.72
CA THR A 113 -3.13 10.54 -11.02
C THR A 113 -3.07 11.72 -10.06
N LEU A 114 -1.87 12.13 -9.70
CA LEU A 114 -1.62 13.34 -8.93
C LEU A 114 -1.62 14.56 -9.83
N LYS A 115 -2.48 15.53 -9.53
CA LYS A 115 -2.49 16.82 -10.21
C LYS A 115 -1.52 17.80 -9.54
N LYS A 116 -1.15 18.83 -10.28
CA LYS A 116 -0.27 19.89 -9.78
C LYS A 116 -0.85 20.50 -8.49
N GLY A 117 -0.03 20.49 -7.44
CA GLY A 117 -0.41 21.04 -6.13
C GLY A 117 -1.19 20.09 -5.21
N GLU A 118 -1.62 18.90 -5.67
CA GLU A 118 -2.29 17.93 -4.80
C GLU A 118 -1.35 17.23 -3.80
N TYR A 119 -0.05 17.21 -4.08
CA TYR A 119 0.96 16.54 -3.27
C TYR A 119 1.76 17.51 -2.42
N THR A 120 2.17 17.06 -1.22
CA THR A 120 3.11 17.77 -0.37
C THR A 120 3.94 16.84 0.48
N ASP A 121 5.22 17.15 0.64
CA ASP A 121 6.11 16.48 1.58
C ASP A 121 6.22 17.21 2.93
N ASN A 122 5.44 18.26 3.13
CA ASN A 122 5.45 19.04 4.37
C ASN A 122 4.86 18.23 5.54
N PRO A 123 5.62 17.94 6.61
CA PRO A 123 5.12 17.14 7.75
C PRO A 123 3.94 17.77 8.49
N ILE A 124 3.71 19.07 8.31
CA ILE A 124 2.52 19.74 8.86
C ILE A 124 1.25 19.23 8.18
N TYR A 125 1.27 18.96 6.87
CA TYR A 125 0.13 18.59 6.04
C TYR A 125 0.12 17.13 5.62
N ALA A 126 1.26 16.43 5.70
CA ALA A 126 1.39 15.02 5.36
C ALA A 126 1.99 14.20 6.50
N ARG A 127 1.75 12.90 6.47
CA ARG A 127 2.42 11.91 7.33
C ARG A 127 2.73 10.65 6.54
N VAL A 128 3.82 9.99 6.90
CA VAL A 128 4.17 8.68 6.37
C VAL A 128 3.48 7.59 7.17
N LEU A 129 2.96 6.58 6.49
CA LEU A 129 2.52 5.31 7.04
C LEU A 129 3.28 4.19 6.32
N TYR A 130 4.18 3.52 7.04
CA TYR A 130 5.05 2.47 6.50
C TYR A 130 4.67 1.10 7.03
N MET A 131 4.15 0.24 6.16
CA MET A 131 3.61 -1.07 6.51
C MET A 131 4.49 -2.18 5.94
N ARG A 132 5.28 -2.84 6.79
CA ARG A 132 6.15 -3.97 6.39
C ARG A 132 5.60 -5.35 6.73
N GLY A 133 4.62 -5.44 7.60
CA GLY A 133 4.06 -6.71 8.08
C GLY A 133 2.54 -6.68 8.16
N GLU A 134 1.92 -7.84 7.99
CA GLU A 134 0.47 -8.01 8.05
C GLU A 134 -0.10 -7.69 9.44
N HIS A 135 0.66 -7.95 10.49
CA HIS A 135 0.28 -7.64 11.87
C HIS A 135 0.06 -6.13 12.14
N PHE A 136 0.40 -5.25 11.19
CA PHE A 136 0.08 -3.82 11.25
C PHE A 136 -1.15 -3.43 10.43
N ALA A 137 -1.92 -4.39 9.89
CA ALA A 137 -3.12 -4.11 9.11
C ALA A 137 -4.12 -3.23 9.86
N THR A 138 -4.25 -3.40 11.20
CA THR A 138 -5.10 -2.56 12.06
C THR A 138 -4.76 -1.07 11.96
N ARG A 139 -3.49 -0.72 11.71
CA ARG A 139 -3.08 0.68 11.55
C ARG A 139 -3.65 1.33 10.27
N LEU A 140 -3.91 0.53 9.24
CA LEU A 140 -4.62 0.98 8.06
C LEU A 140 -6.11 1.13 8.38
N LEU A 141 -6.72 0.13 9.02
CA LEU A 141 -8.15 0.12 9.33
C LEU A 141 -8.55 1.24 10.30
N ASP A 142 -7.68 1.58 11.26
CA ASP A 142 -7.88 2.66 12.25
C ASP A 142 -7.38 4.03 11.75
N LEU A 143 -7.14 4.19 10.46
CA LEU A 143 -6.55 5.39 9.90
C LEU A 143 -7.47 6.60 10.00
N LYS A 144 -7.07 7.62 10.78
CA LYS A 144 -7.77 8.91 10.86
C LYS A 144 -7.20 9.90 9.86
N MET A 145 -8.02 10.35 8.92
CA MET A 145 -7.65 11.25 7.82
C MET A 145 -7.66 12.72 8.24
N LYS A 146 -6.67 13.11 9.06
CA LYS A 146 -6.44 14.52 9.45
C LYS A 146 -5.43 15.23 8.55
N LYS A 147 -4.58 14.47 7.87
CA LYS A 147 -3.51 14.91 6.98
C LYS A 147 -3.43 13.99 5.79
N GLN A 148 -2.79 14.42 4.72
CA GLN A 148 -2.41 13.55 3.60
C GLN A 148 -1.56 12.38 4.13
N VAL A 149 -1.82 11.17 3.64
CA VAL A 149 -1.11 9.97 4.08
C VAL A 149 -0.29 9.41 2.94
N HIS A 150 1.02 9.38 3.12
CA HIS A 150 1.98 8.73 2.22
C HIS A 150 2.15 7.29 2.67
N PHE A 151 1.52 6.39 1.93
CA PHE A 151 1.46 4.97 2.26
C PHE A 151 2.54 4.18 1.53
N TYR A 152 3.45 3.60 2.30
CA TYR A 152 4.49 2.70 1.81
C TYR A 152 4.17 1.28 2.26
N SER A 153 3.81 0.42 1.32
CA SER A 153 3.59 -1.00 1.58
C SER A 153 3.83 -1.83 0.32
N ASN A 154 4.28 -3.05 0.52
CA ASN A 154 4.38 -4.09 -0.49
C ASN A 154 3.60 -5.34 -0.04
N ARG A 155 2.66 -5.20 0.89
CA ARG A 155 1.90 -6.30 1.47
C ARG A 155 0.50 -6.34 0.91
N ASP A 156 0.01 -7.56 0.76
CA ASP A 156 -1.39 -7.80 0.50
C ASP A 156 -2.17 -7.70 1.82
N LEU A 157 -3.01 -6.69 1.92
CA LEU A 157 -3.89 -6.46 3.07
C LEU A 157 -5.37 -6.57 2.67
N LEU A 158 -5.66 -7.04 1.44
CA LEU A 158 -7.01 -7.03 0.90
C LEU A 158 -7.97 -7.87 1.74
N ASN A 159 -7.51 -9.03 2.23
CA ASN A 159 -8.34 -9.87 3.11
C ASN A 159 -8.75 -9.12 4.39
N HIS A 160 -7.82 -8.40 5.03
CA HIS A 160 -8.14 -7.62 6.24
C HIS A 160 -9.14 -6.48 5.93
N VAL A 161 -9.03 -5.85 4.76
CA VAL A 161 -9.99 -4.82 4.33
C VAL A 161 -11.36 -5.45 4.08
N ASN A 162 -11.42 -6.61 3.43
CA ASN A 162 -12.64 -7.35 3.15
C ASN A 162 -13.35 -7.81 4.44
N GLU A 163 -12.59 -8.34 5.40
CA GLU A 163 -13.12 -8.73 6.71
C GLU A 163 -13.72 -7.54 7.46
N ALA A 164 -13.02 -6.39 7.47
CA ALA A 164 -13.52 -5.17 8.09
C ALA A 164 -14.77 -4.64 7.38
N TYR A 165 -14.79 -4.65 6.04
CA TYR A 165 -15.91 -4.25 5.23
C TYR A 165 -17.15 -5.13 5.48
N ALA A 166 -16.98 -6.46 5.48
CA ALA A 166 -18.05 -7.41 5.73
C ALA A 166 -18.64 -7.23 7.13
N LYS A 167 -17.77 -7.04 8.14
CA LYS A 167 -18.20 -6.83 9.53
C LYS A 167 -19.04 -5.57 9.72
N GLU A 168 -18.68 -4.48 9.03
CA GLU A 168 -19.38 -3.19 9.21
C GLU A 168 -20.64 -3.07 8.34
N ASN A 169 -20.63 -3.69 7.14
CA ASN A 169 -21.71 -3.49 6.16
C ASN A 169 -22.60 -4.72 5.96
N GLY A 170 -22.32 -5.85 6.64
CA GLY A 170 -23.07 -7.10 6.45
C GLY A 170 -22.97 -7.66 5.01
N SER A 171 -21.99 -7.21 4.23
CA SER A 171 -21.86 -7.54 2.83
C SER A 171 -21.05 -8.81 2.65
N ASN A 172 -21.62 -9.77 1.88
CA ASN A 172 -20.92 -11.00 1.48
C ASN A 172 -20.14 -10.86 0.17
N LYS A 173 -20.11 -9.66 -0.44
CA LYS A 173 -19.36 -9.42 -1.67
C LYS A 173 -18.03 -8.72 -1.36
N PRO A 174 -16.94 -9.46 -1.22
CA PRO A 174 -15.62 -8.88 -0.98
C PRO A 174 -15.13 -8.10 -2.21
N PHE A 175 -14.17 -7.21 -1.99
CA PHE A 175 -13.40 -6.63 -3.09
C PHE A 175 -12.53 -7.72 -3.72
N ASP A 176 -12.61 -7.83 -5.05
CA ASP A 176 -11.74 -8.70 -5.82
C ASP A 176 -10.49 -7.95 -6.31
N TRP A 177 -9.36 -8.63 -6.32
CA TRP A 177 -8.08 -8.05 -6.71
C TRP A 177 -8.05 -7.66 -8.18
N GLY A 178 -8.57 -8.53 -9.05
CA GLY A 178 -8.62 -8.31 -10.49
C GLY A 178 -9.56 -7.17 -10.87
N ASP A 179 -10.73 -7.11 -10.24
CA ASP A 179 -11.71 -6.03 -10.44
C ASP A 179 -11.11 -4.67 -10.05
N LEU A 180 -10.47 -4.59 -8.87
CA LEU A 180 -9.81 -3.36 -8.42
C LEU A 180 -8.64 -2.95 -9.31
N PHE A 181 -7.87 -3.93 -9.81
CA PHE A 181 -6.78 -3.67 -10.75
C PHE A 181 -7.32 -3.12 -12.06
N CYS A 182 -8.37 -3.72 -12.64
CA CYS A 182 -9.01 -3.26 -13.87
C CYS A 182 -9.73 -1.91 -13.70
N GLU A 183 -10.21 -1.58 -12.52
CA GLU A 183 -10.78 -0.29 -12.21
C GLU A 183 -9.73 0.83 -12.17
N LEU A 184 -8.53 0.51 -11.64
CA LEU A 184 -7.42 1.47 -11.57
C LEU A 184 -6.66 1.60 -12.89
N PHE A 185 -6.38 0.49 -13.59
CA PHE A 185 -5.35 0.46 -14.61
C PHE A 185 -5.85 -0.05 -15.96
N LYS A 186 -5.46 0.64 -17.00
CA LYS A 186 -5.45 0.16 -18.37
C LYS A 186 -4.07 0.40 -19.00
N PRO A 187 -3.65 -0.39 -19.99
CA PRO A 187 -2.40 -0.15 -20.71
C PRO A 187 -2.39 1.24 -21.34
N GLY A 188 -1.26 1.93 -21.25
CA GLY A 188 -0.99 3.14 -22.02
C GLY A 188 -0.88 2.80 -23.52
N LYS A 189 -0.97 3.80 -24.38
CA LYS A 189 -1.00 3.61 -25.85
C LYS A 189 0.18 2.80 -26.38
N GLU A 190 1.39 3.10 -25.89
CA GLU A 190 2.60 2.40 -26.35
C GLU A 190 2.59 0.93 -25.88
N LEU A 191 2.29 0.68 -24.61
CA LEU A 191 2.19 -0.68 -24.08
C LEU A 191 1.12 -1.48 -24.81
N GLN A 192 -0.06 -0.88 -25.04
CA GLN A 192 -1.15 -1.52 -25.78
C GLN A 192 -0.73 -1.87 -27.23
N SER A 193 -0.01 -0.96 -27.90
CA SER A 193 0.51 -1.21 -29.24
C SER A 193 1.49 -2.37 -29.28
N ARG A 194 2.42 -2.42 -28.32
CA ARG A 194 3.37 -3.54 -28.18
C ARG A 194 2.67 -4.86 -27.88
N MET A 195 1.70 -4.86 -26.98
CA MET A 195 0.90 -6.05 -26.68
C MET A 195 0.15 -6.56 -27.92
N ASN A 196 -0.45 -5.66 -28.70
CA ASN A 196 -1.14 -6.01 -29.93
C ASN A 196 -0.18 -6.57 -30.99
N ALA A 197 0.99 -5.99 -31.15
CA ALA A 197 2.01 -6.48 -32.06
C ALA A 197 2.49 -7.89 -31.69
N ILE A 198 2.73 -8.15 -30.40
CA ILE A 198 3.10 -9.48 -29.91
C ILE A 198 1.98 -10.49 -30.16
N LYS A 199 0.74 -10.15 -29.81
CA LYS A 199 -0.44 -11.02 -30.06
C LYS A 199 -0.56 -11.36 -31.55
N LYS A 200 -0.39 -10.36 -32.41
CA LYS A 200 -0.42 -10.57 -33.88
C LYS A 200 0.69 -11.47 -34.38
N SER A 201 1.92 -11.36 -33.81
CA SER A 201 3.06 -12.19 -34.21
C SER A 201 2.92 -13.64 -33.77
N ILE A 202 2.26 -13.90 -32.64
CA ILE A 202 2.00 -15.27 -32.15
C ILE A 202 0.96 -15.97 -33.03
N GLY A 203 -0.12 -15.27 -33.37
CA GLY A 203 -1.24 -15.82 -34.18
C GLY A 203 -2.04 -16.90 -33.44
N GLY A 204 -3.37 -16.81 -33.45
CA GLY A 204 -4.23 -17.82 -32.82
C GLY A 204 -4.14 -17.88 -31.29
N ASP A 205 -4.59 -19.01 -30.74
CA ASP A 205 -4.58 -19.28 -29.31
C ASP A 205 -3.17 -19.64 -28.83
N TYR A 206 -2.81 -19.17 -27.63
CA TYR A 206 -1.51 -19.44 -27.03
C TYR A 206 -1.59 -19.67 -25.53
N TYR A 207 -0.64 -20.45 -25.02
CA TYR A 207 -0.39 -20.62 -23.60
C TYR A 207 0.88 -19.87 -23.22
N ALA A 208 0.86 -19.15 -22.11
CA ALA A 208 2.05 -18.48 -21.58
C ALA A 208 2.51 -19.17 -20.30
N ALA A 209 3.79 -19.52 -20.22
CA ALA A 209 4.42 -20.01 -19.00
C ALA A 209 5.49 -19.02 -18.54
N VAL A 210 5.43 -18.58 -17.27
CA VAL A 210 6.41 -17.68 -16.68
C VAL A 210 7.27 -18.47 -15.71
N PHE A 211 8.57 -18.56 -16.03
CA PHE A 211 9.57 -19.18 -15.17
C PHE A 211 10.35 -18.12 -14.41
N ARG A 212 10.44 -18.26 -13.10
CA ARG A 212 11.29 -17.42 -12.25
C ARG A 212 12.40 -18.26 -11.66
N PHE A 213 13.59 -18.15 -12.22
CA PHE A 213 14.79 -18.78 -11.70
C PHE A 213 15.38 -17.89 -10.59
N GLN A 214 14.86 -18.01 -9.40
CA GLN A 214 15.42 -17.34 -8.23
C GLN A 214 16.38 -18.32 -7.58
N ASN A 215 17.65 -17.97 -7.45
CA ASN A 215 18.73 -18.76 -6.82
C ASN A 215 19.38 -19.87 -7.69
N LEU A 216 19.17 -19.90 -9.00
CA LEU A 216 19.94 -20.83 -9.86
C LEU A 216 21.23 -20.21 -10.44
N LEU A 217 21.47 -18.92 -10.23
CA LEU A 217 22.65 -18.22 -10.73
C LEU A 217 23.49 -17.59 -9.63
N GLY A 218 23.45 -18.16 -8.40
CA GLY A 218 24.38 -17.89 -7.30
C GLY A 218 24.11 -16.57 -6.59
#